data_c5b2ec8494e1435d4ffb469893b10916
#
_entry.id   c5b2ec8494e1435d4ffb469893b10916
#
_cell.length_a   1.000
_cell.length_b   1.000
_cell.length_c   1.000
_cell.angle_alpha   90.00
_cell.angle_beta   90.00
_cell.angle_gamma   90.00
#
_symmetry.space_group_name_H-M   'P 1'
#
loop_
_entity.id
_entity.type
_entity.pdbx_description
1 polymer ?
#
loop_
_entity_poly.entity_id
_entity_poly.type
_entity_poly.pdbx_seq_one_letter_code
_entity_poly.pdbx_strand_id
1 'polypeptide(L)'
;AVGALFTCVTPVRQGLKMLERLLTPEMLNWLIAGEKTAVVLIAVATILQTWGIQVAPIIAGLGLFGVAVALGAQDLFKNLIGGMSILIERRFGFGDWIKVDGVVEGTVEKIGFRSTLVRQFDKAPVYVPNQHLSDNSVINYSAMTYRRISWLIGVEYRTTHEQLQRICEDIEAYISSTEDFAQPPAAPLFVRIDSFGPSSIDILVYCFTRSTSW
;
A
#
# COMPACT_ATOMS: atom_id res chain seq x y z
N ALA A 1 43.35 -22.84 10.03
CA ALA A 1 42.21 -22.10 10.65
C ALA A 1 42.13 -20.63 10.20
N VAL A 2 43.25 -19.96 9.92
CA VAL A 2 43.30 -18.52 9.52
C VAL A 2 42.77 -18.33 8.07
N GLY A 3 42.91 -19.31 7.19
CA GLY A 3 42.47 -19.21 5.78
C GLY A 3 40.96 -19.22 5.59
N ALA A 4 40.21 -19.85 6.51
CA ALA A 4 38.72 -19.91 6.45
C ALA A 4 38.05 -18.59 6.82
N LEU A 5 38.69 -17.75 7.63
CA LEU A 5 38.18 -16.41 7.98
C LEU A 5 38.30 -15.41 6.79
N PHE A 6 39.28 -15.56 5.93
CA PHE A 6 39.45 -14.70 4.75
C PHE A 6 38.45 -14.99 3.63
N THR A 7 37.96 -16.21 3.49
CA THR A 7 36.97 -16.58 2.47
C THR A 7 35.55 -16.12 2.81
N CYS A 8 35.25 -15.83 4.07
CA CYS A 8 33.94 -15.31 4.50
C CYS A 8 33.81 -13.78 4.28
N VAL A 9 34.90 -13.06 4.13
CA VAL A 9 34.91 -11.58 4.00
C VAL A 9 34.60 -11.09 2.57
N THR A 10 34.83 -11.93 1.56
CA THR A 10 34.62 -11.57 0.15
C THR A 10 33.17 -11.37 -0.27
N PRO A 11 32.17 -12.23 0.13
CA PRO A 11 30.77 -11.99 -0.20
C PRO A 11 30.18 -10.79 0.55
N VAL A 12 30.65 -10.51 1.77
CA VAL A 12 30.23 -9.34 2.56
C VAL A 12 30.68 -8.04 1.87
N ARG A 13 31.87 -8.03 1.27
CA ARG A 13 32.41 -6.87 0.55
C ARG A 13 31.68 -6.57 -0.76
N GLN A 14 31.14 -7.58 -1.43
CA GLN A 14 30.32 -7.41 -2.63
C GLN A 14 28.90 -6.89 -2.27
N GLY A 15 28.31 -7.38 -1.19
CA GLY A 15 27.06 -6.86 -0.64
C GLY A 15 27.20 -5.40 -0.20
N LEU A 16 28.30 -5.03 0.45
CA LEU A 16 28.59 -3.65 0.83
C LEU A 16 28.64 -2.68 -0.34
N LYS A 17 29.24 -3.06 -1.47
CA LYS A 17 29.28 -2.22 -2.69
C LYS A 17 27.90 -1.98 -3.31
N MET A 18 26.96 -2.89 -3.12
CA MET A 18 25.58 -2.71 -3.54
C MET A 18 24.81 -1.80 -2.58
N LEU A 19 25.11 -1.89 -1.28
CA LEU A 19 24.57 -0.99 -0.26
C LEU A 19 25.14 0.43 -0.36
N GLU A 20 26.40 0.61 -0.75
CA GLU A 20 27.04 1.92 -0.97
C GLU A 20 26.32 2.81 -1.98
N ARG A 21 25.54 2.21 -2.90
CA ARG A 21 24.69 2.96 -3.85
C ARG A 21 23.34 3.41 -3.28
N LEU A 22 22.92 2.84 -2.16
CA LEU A 22 21.61 3.07 -1.54
C LEU A 22 21.69 3.83 -0.22
N LEU A 23 22.85 3.81 0.44
CA LEU A 23 23.06 4.41 1.76
C LEU A 23 23.97 5.63 1.66
N THR A 24 23.69 6.65 2.48
CA THR A 24 24.64 7.76 2.64
C THR A 24 25.92 7.27 3.33
N PRO A 25 27.09 7.91 3.08
CA PRO A 25 28.34 7.53 3.71
C PRO A 25 28.27 7.49 5.25
N GLU A 26 27.43 8.34 5.82
CA GLU A 26 27.18 8.42 7.26
C GLU A 26 26.46 7.17 7.79
N MET A 27 25.43 6.72 7.09
CA MET A 27 24.71 5.47 7.45
C MET A 27 25.62 4.25 7.38
N LEU A 28 26.51 4.20 6.40
CA LEU A 28 27.50 3.13 6.25
C LEU A 28 28.46 3.10 7.44
N ASN A 29 28.95 4.27 7.90
CA ASN A 29 29.82 4.37 9.05
C ASN A 29 29.14 3.88 10.35
N TRP A 30 27.85 4.18 10.55
CA TRP A 30 27.09 3.67 11.68
C TRP A 30 26.92 2.15 11.66
N LEU A 31 26.67 1.56 10.47
CA LEU A 31 26.59 0.11 10.31
C LEU A 31 27.92 -0.57 10.63
N ILE A 32 29.04 -0.05 10.10
CA ILE A 32 30.38 -0.56 10.35
C ILE A 32 30.74 -0.43 11.84
N ALA A 33 30.38 0.67 12.48
CA ALA A 33 30.60 0.87 13.92
C ALA A 33 29.81 -0.16 14.75
N GLY A 34 28.56 -0.44 14.38
CA GLY A 34 27.71 -1.46 15.00
C GLY A 34 28.31 -2.87 14.88
N GLU A 35 28.75 -3.25 13.67
CA GLU A 35 29.42 -4.53 13.42
C GLU A 35 30.69 -4.68 14.28
N LYS A 36 31.57 -3.68 14.27
CA LYS A 36 32.79 -3.68 15.10
C LYS A 36 32.47 -3.84 16.59
N THR A 37 31.47 -3.11 17.09
CA THR A 37 31.04 -3.20 18.49
C THR A 37 30.58 -4.61 18.83
N ALA A 38 29.77 -5.24 17.99
CA ALA A 38 29.31 -6.61 18.18
C ALA A 38 30.46 -7.61 18.21
N VAL A 39 31.41 -7.52 17.27
CA VAL A 39 32.60 -8.38 17.24
C VAL A 39 33.45 -8.22 18.49
N VAL A 40 33.66 -6.98 18.93
CA VAL A 40 34.42 -6.71 20.19
C VAL A 40 33.73 -7.31 21.40
N LEU A 41 32.41 -7.16 21.52
CA LEU A 41 31.63 -7.76 22.63
C LEU A 41 31.75 -9.29 22.64
N ILE A 42 31.65 -9.94 21.49
CA ILE A 42 31.79 -11.40 21.38
C ILE A 42 33.24 -11.82 21.76
N ALA A 43 34.25 -11.10 21.29
CA ALA A 43 35.63 -11.41 21.60
C ALA A 43 35.92 -11.25 23.10
N VAL A 44 35.45 -10.17 23.73
CA VAL A 44 35.59 -9.96 25.18
C VAL A 44 34.85 -11.06 25.96
N ALA A 45 33.64 -11.41 25.58
CA ALA A 45 32.89 -12.49 26.23
C ALA A 45 33.67 -13.83 26.15
N THR A 46 34.25 -14.13 24.99
CA THR A 46 35.03 -15.37 24.80
C THR A 46 36.30 -15.40 25.69
N ILE A 47 37.01 -14.25 25.78
CA ILE A 47 38.19 -14.11 26.64
C ILE A 47 37.83 -14.27 28.12
N LEU A 48 36.77 -13.63 28.58
CA LEU A 48 36.29 -13.73 29.98
C LEU A 48 35.94 -15.20 30.32
N GLN A 49 35.30 -15.91 29.36
CA GLN A 49 34.94 -17.32 29.53
C GLN A 49 36.20 -18.21 29.66
N THR A 50 37.29 -17.94 28.93
CA THR A 50 38.54 -18.69 29.06
C THR A 50 39.25 -18.46 30.44
N TRP A 51 38.94 -17.31 31.05
CA TRP A 51 39.45 -17.01 32.43
C TRP A 51 38.54 -17.57 33.54
N GLY A 52 37.48 -18.35 33.18
CA GLY A 52 36.56 -18.96 34.13
C GLY A 52 35.49 -18.03 34.67
N ILE A 53 35.34 -16.81 34.11
CA ILE A 53 34.28 -15.86 34.48
C ILE A 53 32.97 -16.32 33.80
N GLN A 54 31.92 -16.42 34.59
CA GLN A 54 30.60 -16.77 34.04
C GLN A 54 30.03 -15.61 33.23
N VAL A 55 30.07 -15.69 31.93
CA VAL A 55 29.53 -14.66 31.01
C VAL A 55 28.01 -14.74 30.76
N ALA A 56 27.39 -15.87 31.17
CA ALA A 56 25.95 -16.10 30.97
C ALA A 56 25.06 -14.99 31.58
N PRO A 57 25.27 -14.49 32.79
CA PRO A 57 24.50 -13.37 33.34
C PRO A 57 24.67 -12.05 32.57
N ILE A 58 25.88 -11.82 32.04
CA ILE A 58 26.18 -10.64 31.24
C ILE A 58 25.44 -10.70 29.89
N ILE A 59 25.47 -11.86 29.22
CA ILE A 59 24.75 -12.09 27.96
C ILE A 59 23.25 -11.96 28.21
N ALA A 60 22.73 -12.49 29.29
CA ALA A 60 21.31 -12.37 29.66
C ALA A 60 20.90 -10.89 29.85
N GLY A 61 21.73 -10.08 30.53
CA GLY A 61 21.50 -8.65 30.68
C GLY A 61 21.53 -7.90 29.35
N LEU A 62 22.51 -8.18 28.50
CA LEU A 62 22.57 -7.62 27.15
C LEU A 62 21.39 -8.06 26.29
N GLY A 63 20.91 -9.31 26.43
CA GLY A 63 19.71 -9.80 25.77
C GLY A 63 18.46 -9.03 26.17
N LEU A 64 18.28 -8.75 27.47
CA LEU A 64 17.16 -7.95 27.97
C LEU A 64 17.22 -6.51 27.44
N PHE A 65 18.42 -5.90 27.42
CA PHE A 65 18.64 -4.59 26.79
C PHE A 65 18.31 -4.61 25.29
N GLY A 66 18.71 -5.68 24.58
CA GLY A 66 18.38 -5.88 23.16
C GLY A 66 16.86 -5.92 22.91
N VAL A 67 16.10 -6.58 23.80
CA VAL A 67 14.63 -6.57 23.74
C VAL A 67 14.07 -5.16 23.90
N ALA A 68 14.57 -4.37 24.84
CA ALA A 68 14.12 -2.99 25.02
C ALA A 68 14.38 -2.13 23.78
N VAL A 69 15.55 -2.26 23.16
CA VAL A 69 15.89 -1.58 21.89
C VAL A 69 15.00 -2.05 20.75
N ALA A 70 14.74 -3.37 20.65
CA ALA A 70 13.87 -3.94 19.60
C ALA A 70 12.43 -3.43 19.70
N LEU A 71 11.89 -3.32 20.93
CA LEU A 71 10.57 -2.72 21.17
C LEU A 71 10.56 -1.23 20.79
N GLY A 72 11.61 -0.49 21.09
CA GLY A 72 11.72 0.92 20.66
C GLY A 72 11.83 1.11 19.14
N ALA A 73 12.40 0.12 18.42
CA ALA A 73 12.54 0.13 16.96
C ALA A 73 11.38 -0.55 16.23
N GLN A 74 10.38 -1.07 16.94
CA GLN A 74 9.30 -1.89 16.38
C GLN A 74 8.58 -1.22 15.20
N ASP A 75 8.24 0.06 15.33
CA ASP A 75 7.50 0.79 14.30
C ASP A 75 8.33 1.02 13.03
N LEU A 76 9.64 1.14 13.16
CA LEU A 76 10.53 1.19 12.00
C LEU A 76 10.45 -0.11 11.21
N PHE A 77 10.57 -1.25 11.89
CA PHE A 77 10.50 -2.57 11.24
C PHE A 77 9.13 -2.85 10.63
N LYS A 78 8.03 -2.49 11.30
CA LYS A 78 6.68 -2.64 10.73
C LYS A 78 6.53 -1.87 9.42
N ASN A 79 7.02 -0.62 9.37
CA ASN A 79 6.96 0.19 8.17
C ASN A 79 7.85 -0.34 7.04
N LEU A 80 9.02 -0.91 7.37
CA LEU A 80 9.89 -1.57 6.41
C LEU A 80 9.22 -2.78 5.77
N ILE A 81 8.70 -3.67 6.62
CA ILE A 81 8.00 -4.89 6.18
C ILE A 81 6.75 -4.50 5.39
N GLY A 82 6.00 -3.49 5.83
CA GLY A 82 4.85 -2.96 5.11
C GLY A 82 5.22 -2.47 3.70
N GLY A 83 6.32 -1.70 3.57
CA GLY A 83 6.81 -1.24 2.27
C GLY A 83 7.24 -2.39 1.36
N MET A 84 7.92 -3.40 1.89
CA MET A 84 8.28 -4.61 1.15
C MET A 84 7.05 -5.39 0.70
N SER A 85 6.04 -5.55 1.59
CA SER A 85 4.79 -6.24 1.27
C SER A 85 4.06 -5.56 0.10
N ILE A 86 3.93 -4.23 0.13
CA ILE A 86 3.31 -3.46 -0.95
C ILE A 86 4.00 -3.74 -2.30
N LEU A 87 5.34 -3.75 -2.32
CA LEU A 87 6.13 -3.97 -3.53
C LEU A 87 6.04 -5.42 -4.04
N ILE A 88 6.07 -6.41 -3.14
CA ILE A 88 6.00 -7.84 -3.49
C ILE A 88 4.61 -8.21 -3.99
N GLU A 89 3.56 -7.78 -3.27
CA GLU A 89 2.18 -8.08 -3.62
C GLU A 89 1.65 -7.23 -4.77
N ARG A 90 2.33 -6.14 -5.12
CA ARG A 90 1.95 -5.20 -6.19
C ARG A 90 0.51 -4.72 -6.06
N ARG A 91 0.06 -4.43 -4.85
CA ARG A 91 -1.30 -3.91 -4.59
C ARG A 91 -1.58 -2.61 -5.34
N PHE A 92 -0.55 -1.77 -5.44
CA PHE A 92 -0.54 -0.54 -6.22
C PHE A 92 0.90 -0.16 -6.58
N GLY A 93 1.05 0.70 -7.58
CA GLY A 93 2.35 1.16 -8.07
C GLY A 93 2.45 2.68 -8.16
N PHE A 94 3.57 3.14 -8.72
CA PHE A 94 3.75 4.55 -9.07
C PHE A 94 2.72 4.99 -10.11
N GLY A 95 2.07 6.12 -9.87
CA GLY A 95 1.05 6.67 -10.76
C GLY A 95 -0.37 6.17 -10.49
N ASP A 96 -0.56 5.15 -9.64
CA ASP A 96 -1.88 4.64 -9.32
C ASP A 96 -2.66 5.59 -8.43
N TRP A 97 -3.93 5.76 -8.74
CA TRP A 97 -4.90 6.42 -7.86
C TRP A 97 -5.43 5.41 -6.86
N ILE A 98 -5.12 5.66 -5.61
CA ILE A 98 -5.52 4.82 -4.49
C ILE A 98 -6.38 5.59 -3.47
N LYS A 99 -7.21 4.84 -2.75
CA LYS A 99 -7.95 5.31 -1.59
C LYS A 99 -7.82 4.33 -0.45
N VAL A 100 -7.49 4.85 0.72
CA VAL A 100 -7.53 4.16 2.00
C VAL A 100 -8.45 4.95 2.91
N ASP A 101 -9.57 4.35 3.29
CA ASP A 101 -10.62 5.04 4.04
C ASP A 101 -10.08 5.58 5.37
N GLY A 102 -10.38 6.85 5.65
CA GLY A 102 -9.93 7.56 6.84
C GLY A 102 -8.42 7.91 6.88
N VAL A 103 -7.65 7.56 5.84
CA VAL A 103 -6.19 7.79 5.78
C VAL A 103 -5.82 8.73 4.65
N VAL A 104 -6.06 8.33 3.39
CA VAL A 104 -5.63 9.11 2.20
C VAL A 104 -6.42 8.72 0.97
N GLU A 105 -6.63 9.69 0.07
CA GLU A 105 -7.07 9.46 -1.30
C GLU A 105 -6.24 10.32 -2.25
N GLY A 106 -5.65 9.71 -3.29
CA GLY A 106 -4.81 10.42 -4.26
C GLY A 106 -3.94 9.51 -5.10
N THR A 107 -3.00 10.12 -5.83
CA THR A 107 -2.09 9.42 -6.73
C THR A 107 -0.76 9.12 -6.06
N VAL A 108 -0.29 7.89 -6.16
CA VAL A 108 1.00 7.44 -5.62
C VAL A 108 2.14 8.05 -6.43
N GLU A 109 2.99 8.89 -5.79
CA GLU A 109 4.15 9.49 -6.43
C GLU A 109 5.46 8.75 -6.12
N LYS A 110 5.56 8.16 -4.94
CA LYS A 110 6.76 7.44 -4.54
C LYS A 110 6.45 6.46 -3.41
N ILE A 111 6.89 5.23 -3.57
CA ILE A 111 6.93 4.25 -2.48
C ILE A 111 8.33 4.33 -1.88
N GLY A 112 8.44 4.83 -0.65
CA GLY A 112 9.70 4.96 0.07
C GLY A 112 9.91 3.82 1.06
N PHE A 113 11.04 3.88 1.76
CA PHE A 113 11.47 2.85 2.72
C PHE A 113 10.53 2.72 3.92
N ARG A 114 10.07 3.85 4.48
CA ARG A 114 9.19 3.91 5.65
C ARG A 114 7.80 4.43 5.35
N SER A 115 7.68 5.27 4.34
CA SER A 115 6.44 5.94 3.98
C SER A 115 6.27 6.05 2.48
N THR A 116 5.05 6.02 2.02
CA THR A 116 4.64 6.25 0.64
C THR A 116 4.15 7.69 0.50
N LEU A 117 4.62 8.39 -0.54
CA LEU A 117 4.15 9.71 -0.91
C LEU A 117 2.94 9.60 -1.83
N VAL A 118 1.83 10.15 -1.41
CA VAL A 118 0.57 10.23 -2.16
C VAL A 118 0.23 11.68 -2.39
N ARG A 119 -0.07 12.05 -3.65
CA ARG A 119 -0.54 13.38 -4.05
C ARG A 119 -2.04 13.43 -4.04
N GLN A 120 -2.64 14.20 -3.15
CA GLN A 120 -4.09 14.40 -3.10
C GLN A 120 -4.59 15.24 -4.29
N PHE A 121 -5.89 15.32 -4.49
CA PHE A 121 -6.49 16.07 -5.61
C PHE A 121 -6.28 17.59 -5.50
N ASP A 122 -6.16 18.10 -4.28
CA ASP A 122 -5.78 19.50 -3.98
C ASP A 122 -4.28 19.78 -4.20
N LYS A 123 -3.53 18.75 -4.69
CA LYS A 123 -2.09 18.79 -4.94
C LYS A 123 -1.22 18.77 -3.67
N ALA A 124 -1.80 18.62 -2.49
CA ALA A 124 -1.04 18.47 -1.27
C ALA A 124 -0.31 17.11 -1.23
N PRO A 125 1.00 17.07 -0.89
CA PRO A 125 1.71 15.81 -0.69
C PRO A 125 1.40 15.24 0.70
N VAL A 126 0.99 13.98 0.76
CA VAL A 126 0.76 13.26 2.02
C VAL A 126 1.75 12.11 2.14
N TYR A 127 2.51 12.09 3.22
CA TYR A 127 3.42 10.99 3.55
C TYR A 127 2.72 10.00 4.47
N VAL A 128 2.29 8.89 3.92
CA VAL A 128 1.59 7.83 4.67
C VAL A 128 2.58 6.76 5.10
N PRO A 129 2.67 6.40 6.39
CA PRO A 129 3.48 5.28 6.85
C PRO A 129 3.09 3.98 6.12
N ASN A 130 4.07 3.22 5.64
CA ASN A 130 3.82 2.01 4.84
C ASN A 130 3.01 0.97 5.61
N GLN A 131 3.18 0.90 6.93
CA GLN A 131 2.37 0.04 7.79
C GLN A 131 0.88 0.31 7.62
N HIS A 132 0.45 1.58 7.60
CA HIS A 132 -0.97 1.94 7.44
C HIS A 132 -1.52 1.48 6.08
N LEU A 133 -0.71 1.55 5.01
CA LEU A 133 -1.10 1.09 3.68
C LEU A 133 -1.08 -0.44 3.56
N SER A 134 -0.24 -1.12 4.35
CA SER A 134 -0.16 -2.58 4.37
C SER A 134 -1.27 -3.21 5.20
N ASP A 135 -1.60 -2.61 6.34
CA ASP A 135 -2.53 -3.18 7.32
C ASP A 135 -4.01 -2.87 6.99
N ASN A 136 -4.28 -1.83 6.19
CA ASN A 136 -5.62 -1.44 5.81
C ASN A 136 -6.01 -1.94 4.41
N SER A 137 -7.32 -1.95 4.13
CA SER A 137 -7.82 -2.19 2.78
C SER A 137 -7.51 -1.00 1.89
N VAL A 138 -6.92 -1.27 0.73
CA VAL A 138 -6.58 -0.28 -0.29
C VAL A 138 -7.47 -0.48 -1.50
N ILE A 139 -8.19 0.56 -1.89
CA ILE A 139 -8.94 0.60 -3.14
C ILE A 139 -8.01 1.19 -4.21
N ASN A 140 -7.71 0.43 -5.26
CA ASN A 140 -6.94 0.89 -6.41
C ASN A 140 -7.88 1.21 -7.57
N TYR A 141 -8.14 2.50 -7.78
CA TYR A 141 -8.99 2.97 -8.87
C TYR A 141 -8.34 2.88 -10.25
N SER A 142 -7.02 2.84 -10.32
CA SER A 142 -6.30 2.64 -11.60
C SER A 142 -6.40 1.20 -12.10
N ALA A 143 -6.68 0.24 -11.22
CA ALA A 143 -6.86 -1.17 -11.55
C ALA A 143 -8.33 -1.54 -11.84
N MET A 144 -9.24 -0.55 -11.93
CA MET A 144 -10.64 -0.81 -12.28
C MET A 144 -10.74 -1.41 -13.68
N THR A 145 -11.56 -2.45 -13.82
CA THR A 145 -11.89 -3.04 -15.13
C THR A 145 -12.97 -2.25 -15.85
N TYR A 146 -13.94 -1.75 -15.10
CA TYR A 146 -15.06 -0.96 -15.59
C TYR A 146 -15.38 0.14 -14.58
N ARG A 147 -15.87 1.28 -15.07
CA ARG A 147 -16.31 2.37 -14.22
C ARG A 147 -17.81 2.33 -14.03
N ARG A 148 -18.25 2.23 -12.78
CA ARG A 148 -19.66 2.22 -12.41
C ARG A 148 -20.28 3.62 -12.57
N ILE A 149 -21.39 3.69 -13.27
CA ILE A 149 -22.33 4.81 -13.27
C ILE A 149 -23.55 4.39 -12.44
N SER A 150 -23.91 5.22 -11.48
CA SER A 150 -25.10 5.04 -10.65
C SER A 150 -25.76 6.41 -10.50
N TRP A 151 -26.71 6.72 -11.37
CA TRP A 151 -27.39 7.99 -11.41
C TRP A 151 -28.84 7.83 -11.01
N LEU A 152 -29.35 8.78 -10.21
CA LEU A 152 -30.77 8.95 -9.93
C LEU A 152 -31.29 10.11 -10.80
N ILE A 153 -32.22 9.81 -11.69
CA ILE A 153 -32.88 10.77 -12.56
C ILE A 153 -34.27 11.00 -12.02
N GLY A 154 -34.53 12.21 -11.52
CA GLY A 154 -35.85 12.59 -11.05
C GLY A 154 -36.76 13.03 -12.19
N VAL A 155 -37.93 12.41 -12.31
CA VAL A 155 -38.99 12.83 -13.24
C VAL A 155 -40.20 13.33 -12.46
N GLU A 156 -40.98 14.22 -13.06
CA GLU A 156 -42.15 14.81 -12.41
C GLU A 156 -43.24 13.80 -12.15
N TYR A 157 -44.03 14.01 -11.07
CA TYR A 157 -45.19 13.17 -10.75
C TYR A 157 -46.33 13.24 -11.80
N ARG A 158 -46.28 14.19 -12.73
CA ARG A 158 -47.23 14.25 -13.87
C ARG A 158 -46.94 13.24 -14.93
N THR A 159 -45.75 12.59 -14.90
CA THR A 159 -45.34 11.59 -15.87
C THR A 159 -46.21 10.35 -15.72
N THR A 160 -46.86 9.96 -16.84
CA THR A 160 -47.71 8.75 -16.85
C THR A 160 -46.89 7.48 -16.78
N HIS A 161 -47.56 6.38 -16.40
CA HIS A 161 -46.89 5.06 -16.36
C HIS A 161 -46.25 4.67 -17.72
N GLU A 162 -46.95 4.92 -18.82
CA GLU A 162 -46.46 4.65 -20.18
C GLU A 162 -45.22 5.47 -20.51
N GLN A 163 -45.18 6.75 -20.10
CA GLN A 163 -44.03 7.61 -20.28
C GLN A 163 -42.83 7.14 -19.45
N LEU A 164 -43.04 6.74 -18.18
CA LEU A 164 -42.00 6.21 -17.32
C LEU A 164 -41.38 4.93 -17.90
N GLN A 165 -42.24 4.02 -18.36
CA GLN A 165 -41.80 2.78 -19.00
C GLN A 165 -40.96 3.09 -20.23
N ARG A 166 -41.43 3.98 -21.10
CA ARG A 166 -40.72 4.37 -22.32
C ARG A 166 -39.37 5.03 -22.02
N ILE A 167 -39.29 5.90 -21.00
CA ILE A 167 -38.02 6.53 -20.58
C ILE A 167 -37.02 5.43 -20.16
N CYS A 168 -37.44 4.47 -19.33
CA CYS A 168 -36.57 3.38 -18.91
C CYS A 168 -36.09 2.52 -20.11
N GLU A 169 -37.00 2.16 -21.01
CA GLU A 169 -36.70 1.36 -22.19
C GLU A 169 -35.76 2.10 -23.16
N ASP A 170 -35.99 3.40 -23.41
CA ASP A 170 -35.17 4.21 -24.31
C ASP A 170 -33.74 4.37 -23.76
N ILE A 171 -33.60 4.59 -22.43
CA ILE A 171 -32.27 4.69 -21.80
C ILE A 171 -31.55 3.33 -21.84
N GLU A 172 -32.25 2.24 -21.52
CA GLU A 172 -31.65 0.89 -21.54
C GLU A 172 -31.26 0.48 -22.96
N ALA A 173 -32.07 0.79 -23.96
CA ALA A 173 -31.77 0.55 -25.37
C ALA A 173 -30.56 1.36 -25.84
N TYR A 174 -30.45 2.63 -25.46
CA TYR A 174 -29.29 3.47 -25.79
C TYR A 174 -28.00 2.89 -25.20
N ILE A 175 -28.00 2.55 -23.91
CA ILE A 175 -26.83 1.99 -23.24
C ILE A 175 -26.45 0.63 -23.85
N SER A 176 -27.45 -0.20 -24.18
CA SER A 176 -27.23 -1.52 -24.77
C SER A 176 -26.68 -1.44 -26.20
N SER A 177 -27.02 -0.40 -26.97
CA SER A 177 -26.57 -0.20 -28.34
C SER A 177 -25.20 0.48 -28.47
N THR A 178 -24.70 1.08 -27.39
CA THR A 178 -23.47 1.87 -27.40
C THR A 178 -22.28 1.02 -26.93
N GLU A 179 -21.21 0.96 -27.73
CA GLU A 179 -20.00 0.17 -27.44
C GLU A 179 -19.20 0.65 -26.22
N ASP A 180 -19.38 1.91 -25.80
CA ASP A 180 -18.68 2.48 -24.65
C ASP A 180 -19.10 1.86 -23.31
N PHE A 181 -20.24 1.18 -23.28
CA PHE A 181 -20.76 0.53 -22.09
C PHE A 181 -20.46 -0.97 -22.08
N ALA A 182 -20.15 -1.48 -20.89
CA ALA A 182 -20.00 -2.91 -20.67
C ALA A 182 -21.39 -3.56 -20.59
N GLN A 183 -21.55 -4.66 -21.35
CA GLN A 183 -22.82 -5.36 -21.47
C GLN A 183 -22.85 -6.63 -20.59
N PRO A 184 -24.04 -7.11 -20.17
CA PRO A 184 -24.19 -8.41 -19.55
C PRO A 184 -23.62 -9.54 -20.44
N PRO A 185 -22.97 -10.58 -19.89
CA PRO A 185 -22.80 -10.84 -18.45
C PRO A 185 -21.56 -10.18 -17.83
N ALA A 186 -20.75 -9.39 -18.57
CA ALA A 186 -19.49 -8.80 -18.08
C ALA A 186 -19.74 -7.76 -16.96
N ALA A 187 -20.81 -6.97 -17.09
CA ALA A 187 -21.25 -6.02 -16.07
C ALA A 187 -22.77 -5.90 -16.06
N PRO A 188 -23.39 -5.69 -14.89
CA PRO A 188 -24.86 -5.55 -14.82
C PRO A 188 -25.29 -4.20 -15.41
N LEU A 189 -26.45 -4.24 -16.09
CA LEU A 189 -27.14 -3.08 -16.62
C LEU A 189 -28.59 -3.14 -16.17
N PHE A 190 -29.09 -2.08 -15.56
CA PHE A 190 -30.52 -1.92 -15.33
C PHE A 190 -30.91 -0.44 -15.19
N VAL A 191 -32.12 -0.15 -15.66
CA VAL A 191 -32.78 1.15 -15.56
C VAL A 191 -34.14 0.90 -14.94
N ARG A 192 -34.37 1.37 -13.71
CA ARG A 192 -35.58 1.05 -12.93
C ARG A 192 -36.02 2.21 -12.08
N ILE A 193 -37.31 2.26 -11.77
CA ILE A 193 -37.83 3.16 -10.72
C ILE A 193 -37.24 2.67 -9.40
N ASP A 194 -36.57 3.55 -8.70
CA ASP A 194 -35.89 3.29 -7.41
C ASP A 194 -36.78 3.72 -6.25
N SER A 195 -37.26 4.97 -6.28
CA SER A 195 -37.99 5.54 -5.18
C SER A 195 -38.96 6.64 -5.63
N PHE A 196 -39.90 6.96 -4.73
CA PHE A 196 -40.82 8.10 -4.86
C PHE A 196 -40.37 9.20 -3.89
N GLY A 197 -39.65 10.20 -4.42
CA GLY A 197 -39.11 11.31 -3.66
C GLY A 197 -40.18 12.36 -3.28
N PRO A 198 -39.83 13.39 -2.52
CA PRO A 198 -40.78 14.43 -2.13
C PRO A 198 -41.35 15.24 -3.30
N SER A 199 -40.62 15.32 -4.42
CA SER A 199 -41.03 16.10 -5.61
C SER A 199 -40.80 15.38 -6.94
N SER A 200 -40.24 14.16 -6.92
CA SER A 200 -39.89 13.40 -8.11
C SER A 200 -40.12 11.91 -7.95
N ILE A 201 -40.31 11.24 -9.08
CA ILE A 201 -40.18 9.80 -9.20
C ILE A 201 -38.75 9.55 -9.65
N ASP A 202 -37.96 8.82 -8.85
CA ASP A 202 -36.55 8.65 -9.06
C ASP A 202 -36.27 7.36 -9.84
N ILE A 203 -35.63 7.50 -10.99
CA ILE A 203 -35.21 6.39 -11.87
C ILE A 203 -33.72 6.16 -11.63
N LEU A 204 -33.35 4.97 -11.20
CA LEU A 204 -31.95 4.56 -11.07
C LEU A 204 -31.44 4.02 -12.42
N VAL A 205 -30.41 4.69 -12.94
CA VAL A 205 -29.61 4.22 -14.07
C VAL A 205 -28.34 3.61 -13.51
N TYR A 206 -28.18 2.31 -13.67
CA TYR A 206 -27.01 1.57 -13.17
C TYR A 206 -26.35 0.84 -14.34
N CYS A 207 -25.16 1.31 -14.71
CA CYS A 207 -24.39 0.73 -15.82
C CYS A 207 -22.89 0.90 -15.57
N PHE A 208 -22.09 0.37 -16.47
CA PHE A 208 -20.62 0.45 -16.40
C PHE A 208 -20.05 0.89 -17.72
N THR A 209 -19.09 1.81 -17.70
CA THR A 209 -18.32 2.19 -18.89
C THR A 209 -17.08 1.33 -19.02
N ARG A 210 -16.67 1.05 -20.28
CA ARG A 210 -15.39 0.36 -20.58
C ARG A 210 -14.20 1.28 -20.33
N SER A 211 -14.35 2.58 -20.58
CA SER A 211 -13.34 3.57 -20.23
C SER A 211 -13.36 3.85 -18.73
N THR A 212 -12.20 3.74 -18.09
CA THR A 212 -11.98 4.11 -16.70
C THR A 212 -11.40 5.51 -16.54
N SER A 213 -11.11 6.20 -17.66
CA SER A 213 -10.63 7.60 -17.67
C SER A 213 -11.64 8.55 -17.08
N TRP A 214 -11.13 9.61 -16.45
CA TRP A 214 -11.92 10.76 -15.98
C TRP A 214 -12.05 11.79 -17.08
#